data_b654fdad3b87193c1ec72cd43baad4ea
#
_entry.id   b654fdad3b87193c1ec72cd43baad4ea
#
_cell.length_a   1.000
_cell.length_b   1.000
_cell.length_c   1.000
_cell.angle_alpha   90.00
_cell.angle_beta   90.00
_cell.angle_gamma   90.00
#
_symmetry.space_group_name_H-M   'P 1'
#
loop_
_entity.id
_entity.type
_entity.pdbx_description
1 polymer ?
#
loop_
_entity_poly.entity_id
_entity_poly.type
_entity_poly.pdbx_seq_one_letter_code
_entity_poly.pdbx_strand_id
1 'polypeptide(L)'
;MSNSKTLLIAILSIFICINSGCSQPEKRVAKYVDLTEAAESSVNAVVYIKTEFMQKNSMWDDFFGGTIWEHFFGSAPSTYPVQAAGSGVIISSDGYIVTNNHVVQDAEKVTITLNDKREYEGEIIGTDPASDLALIKINESRLPYLKFANSDSVRIGEWVLAIGNPMGLNSTVTAGIISAKARQLSTGRNTMSDEVYLQTDAAVNSGNSGGALVNASGQLVGINTAIASGNGYYTGYSFAIPSNIVQKICHDLEHYGVTQQAYLGVSIMELNATNAKELNLSDVNGIYVAEVSDNGAAAQNGFQEGDVITHIDNTPVNSLAEVRGVLKTKSPGDKVKVVLVRNKENLTKNVTLLNSQGTTEKVEK
;
A
#
# COMPACT_ATOMS: atom_id res chain seq x y z
N MET A 1 33.51 71.90 -23.44
CA MET A 1 33.99 70.50 -23.47
C MET A 1 33.38 69.64 -22.31
N SER A 2 32.18 69.96 -21.83
CA SER A 2 31.59 69.24 -20.68
C SER A 2 30.41 68.29 -21.04
N ASN A 3 29.78 68.47 -22.20
CA ASN A 3 28.56 67.72 -22.56
C ASN A 3 28.77 66.34 -23.21
N SER A 4 29.99 66.05 -23.70
CA SER A 4 30.22 64.74 -24.35
C SER A 4 30.48 63.59 -23.40
N LYS A 5 31.05 63.85 -22.22
CA LYS A 5 31.28 62.83 -21.19
C LYS A 5 30.02 62.35 -20.45
N THR A 6 29.08 63.31 -20.25
CA THR A 6 27.78 62.97 -19.59
C THR A 6 26.89 62.15 -20.54
N LEU A 7 26.96 62.39 -21.84
CA LEU A 7 26.20 61.63 -22.83
C LEU A 7 26.75 60.20 -22.98
N LEU A 8 28.07 60.01 -22.87
CA LEU A 8 28.70 58.67 -22.97
C LEU A 8 28.38 57.77 -21.77
N ILE A 9 28.30 58.35 -20.57
CA ILE A 9 27.93 57.62 -19.34
C ILE A 9 26.45 57.24 -19.37
N ALA A 10 25.55 58.07 -19.88
CA ALA A 10 24.13 57.75 -20.02
C ALA A 10 23.87 56.64 -21.05
N ILE A 11 24.63 56.59 -22.16
CA ILE A 11 24.52 55.52 -23.15
C ILE A 11 25.07 54.22 -22.62
N LEU A 12 26.17 54.26 -21.84
CA LEU A 12 26.75 53.06 -21.23
C LEU A 12 25.81 52.46 -20.11
N SER A 13 25.09 53.32 -19.39
CA SER A 13 24.12 52.85 -18.38
C SER A 13 22.88 52.20 -19.00
N ILE A 14 22.45 52.68 -20.18
CA ILE A 14 21.32 52.09 -20.94
C ILE A 14 21.73 50.75 -21.54
N PHE A 15 22.99 50.57 -21.96
CA PHE A 15 23.48 49.30 -22.51
C PHE A 15 23.67 48.21 -21.44
N ILE A 16 23.92 48.56 -20.17
CA ILE A 16 24.01 47.59 -19.06
C ILE A 16 22.64 47.10 -18.60
N CYS A 17 21.58 47.91 -18.73
CA CYS A 17 20.20 47.50 -18.41
C CYS A 17 19.56 46.59 -19.47
N ILE A 18 20.07 46.57 -20.70
CA ILE A 18 19.51 45.71 -21.77
C ILE A 18 20.07 44.26 -21.70
N ASN A 19 21.19 44.04 -20.99
CA ASN A 19 21.76 42.70 -20.77
C ASN A 19 21.33 42.01 -19.46
N SER A 20 20.40 42.62 -18.69
CA SER A 20 19.68 41.89 -17.67
C SER A 20 18.69 40.94 -18.39
N GLY A 21 19.23 39.84 -18.90
CA GLY A 21 18.45 38.81 -19.55
C GLY A 21 17.28 38.42 -18.66
N CYS A 22 16.10 38.82 -19.08
CA CYS A 22 14.88 38.20 -18.62
C CYS A 22 15.05 36.70 -18.95
N SER A 23 15.51 35.89 -17.98
CA SER A 23 15.52 34.45 -18.11
C SER A 23 14.06 34.05 -18.34
N GLN A 24 13.72 33.81 -19.60
CA GLN A 24 12.44 33.19 -19.89
C GLN A 24 12.38 31.92 -19.04
N PRO A 25 11.28 31.69 -18.32
CA PRO A 25 11.14 30.43 -17.61
C PRO A 25 11.33 29.32 -18.63
N GLU A 26 12.32 28.46 -18.42
CA GLU A 26 12.50 27.28 -19.25
C GLU A 26 11.13 26.64 -19.40
N LYS A 27 10.61 26.59 -20.63
CA LYS A 27 9.41 25.81 -20.92
C LYS A 27 9.76 24.38 -20.49
N ARG A 28 9.26 23.97 -19.34
CA ARG A 28 9.27 22.55 -18.96
C ARG A 28 8.50 21.83 -20.06
N VAL A 29 9.23 21.27 -21.01
CA VAL A 29 8.64 20.34 -21.96
C VAL A 29 8.08 19.20 -21.12
N ALA A 30 6.77 19.01 -21.15
CA ALA A 30 6.15 17.88 -20.47
C ALA A 30 6.84 16.61 -21.00
N LYS A 31 7.57 15.92 -20.11
CA LYS A 31 8.26 14.68 -20.50
C LYS A 31 7.15 13.66 -20.77
N TYR A 32 7.02 13.22 -21.99
CA TYR A 32 6.10 12.13 -22.34
C TYR A 32 6.47 10.90 -21.50
N VAL A 33 5.49 10.30 -20.81
CA VAL A 33 5.67 9.07 -20.06
C VAL A 33 5.23 7.93 -20.96
N ASP A 34 6.17 7.12 -21.42
CA ASP A 34 5.88 5.87 -22.11
C ASP A 34 5.78 4.76 -21.05
N LEU A 35 4.64 4.11 -21.01
CA LEU A 35 4.34 3.02 -20.06
C LEU A 35 4.43 1.63 -20.72
N THR A 36 4.77 1.59 -22.02
CA THR A 36 4.79 0.35 -22.80
C THR A 36 5.81 -0.65 -22.25
N GLU A 37 7.04 -0.19 -21.98
CA GLU A 37 8.12 -1.04 -21.45
C GLU A 37 7.74 -1.57 -20.04
N ALA A 38 7.14 -0.73 -19.19
CA ALA A 38 6.67 -1.15 -17.88
C ALA A 38 5.58 -2.22 -17.98
N ALA A 39 4.63 -2.08 -18.93
CA ALA A 39 3.59 -3.07 -19.16
C ALA A 39 4.18 -4.39 -19.67
N GLU A 40 5.00 -4.36 -20.74
CA GLU A 40 5.59 -5.55 -21.36
C GLU A 40 6.45 -6.36 -20.38
N SER A 41 7.24 -5.68 -19.54
CA SER A 41 8.08 -6.35 -18.53
C SER A 41 7.27 -6.95 -17.40
N SER A 42 6.08 -6.40 -17.08
CA SER A 42 5.31 -6.78 -15.89
C SER A 42 4.26 -7.85 -16.16
N VAL A 43 3.64 -7.88 -17.36
CA VAL A 43 2.54 -8.80 -17.66
C VAL A 43 2.91 -10.28 -17.52
N ASN A 44 4.19 -10.64 -17.77
CA ASN A 44 4.66 -12.02 -17.67
C ASN A 44 4.80 -12.52 -16.23
N ALA A 45 4.82 -11.61 -15.26
CA ALA A 45 4.87 -11.93 -13.84
C ALA A 45 3.50 -11.92 -13.17
N VAL A 46 2.42 -11.63 -13.92
CA VAL A 46 1.04 -11.67 -13.41
C VAL A 46 0.36 -12.94 -13.89
N VAL A 47 -0.19 -13.71 -12.95
CA VAL A 47 -0.78 -15.02 -13.18
C VAL A 47 -2.28 -15.00 -12.95
N TYR A 48 -2.97 -15.95 -13.57
CA TYR A 48 -4.36 -16.28 -13.27
C TYR A 48 -4.43 -17.32 -12.16
N ILE A 49 -5.30 -17.10 -11.19
CA ILE A 49 -5.55 -18.01 -10.08
C ILE A 49 -6.99 -18.48 -10.20
N LYS A 50 -7.15 -19.80 -10.26
CA LYS A 50 -8.43 -20.48 -10.21
C LYS A 50 -8.50 -21.28 -8.92
N THR A 51 -9.59 -21.14 -8.18
CA THR A 51 -9.84 -21.87 -6.93
C THR A 51 -11.10 -22.70 -7.03
N GLU A 52 -11.10 -23.87 -6.41
CA GLU A 52 -12.25 -24.78 -6.36
C GLU A 52 -12.62 -25.00 -4.88
N PHE A 53 -13.91 -24.91 -4.57
CA PHE A 53 -14.45 -25.02 -3.20
C PHE A 53 -15.50 -26.12 -3.14
N MET A 54 -15.54 -26.90 -2.06
CA MET A 54 -16.74 -27.67 -1.75
C MET A 54 -17.72 -26.80 -0.97
N GLN A 55 -18.95 -26.74 -1.44
CA GLN A 55 -19.99 -25.91 -0.86
C GLN A 55 -20.25 -26.28 0.61
N LYS A 56 -19.85 -25.43 1.51
CA LYS A 56 -20.34 -25.34 2.88
C LYS A 56 -20.76 -23.91 3.18
N ASN A 57 -22.03 -23.75 3.58
CA ASN A 57 -22.70 -22.55 4.07
C ASN A 57 -21.85 -21.30 4.24
N SER A 58 -22.12 -20.32 3.40
CA SER A 58 -21.37 -19.11 3.13
C SER A 58 -21.31 -18.18 4.35
N MET A 59 -20.17 -18.15 5.03
CA MET A 59 -19.73 -17.03 5.84
C MET A 59 -19.37 -15.81 4.96
N TRP A 60 -19.30 -16.00 3.63
CA TRP A 60 -18.97 -15.03 2.59
C TRP A 60 -20.06 -14.00 2.34
N ASP A 61 -21.34 -14.38 2.51
CA ASP A 61 -22.48 -13.46 2.36
C ASP A 61 -22.43 -12.30 3.37
N ASP A 62 -21.76 -12.50 4.50
CA ASP A 62 -21.71 -11.52 5.57
C ASP A 62 -20.57 -10.49 5.42
N PHE A 63 -19.43 -10.84 4.80
CA PHE A 63 -18.26 -9.96 4.73
C PHE A 63 -18.30 -8.98 3.55
N PHE A 64 -18.79 -9.42 2.39
CA PHE A 64 -18.93 -8.61 1.18
C PHE A 64 -20.38 -8.24 0.85
N GLY A 65 -21.33 -8.54 1.76
CA GLY A 65 -22.75 -8.22 1.58
C GLY A 65 -23.37 -8.97 0.40
N GLY A 66 -23.15 -10.28 0.30
CA GLY A 66 -23.76 -11.25 -0.65
C GLY A 66 -23.86 -10.85 -2.13
N THR A 67 -23.91 -9.56 -2.39
CA THR A 67 -24.22 -8.97 -3.68
C THR A 67 -23.01 -8.82 -4.61
N ILE A 68 -21.78 -8.66 -4.09
CA ILE A 68 -20.61 -8.44 -4.97
C ILE A 68 -20.23 -9.75 -5.66
N TRP A 69 -20.14 -10.83 -4.90
CA TRP A 69 -19.76 -12.13 -5.46
C TRP A 69 -20.83 -12.72 -6.39
N GLU A 70 -22.10 -12.73 -5.96
CA GLU A 70 -23.23 -13.18 -6.78
C GLU A 70 -23.40 -12.34 -8.06
N HIS A 71 -23.08 -11.04 -7.98
CA HIS A 71 -23.19 -10.14 -9.11
C HIS A 71 -22.12 -10.39 -10.18
N PHE A 72 -20.94 -10.87 -9.78
CA PHE A 72 -19.81 -11.11 -10.70
C PHE A 72 -19.77 -12.52 -11.28
N PHE A 73 -20.22 -13.52 -10.51
CA PHE A 73 -20.12 -14.93 -10.91
C PHE A 73 -21.46 -15.63 -11.05
N GLY A 74 -22.58 -14.92 -10.77
CA GLY A 74 -23.94 -15.46 -10.82
C GLY A 74 -24.26 -16.37 -9.65
N SER A 75 -25.58 -16.52 -9.35
CA SER A 75 -26.09 -17.48 -8.34
C SER A 75 -25.87 -18.90 -8.85
N ALA A 76 -24.96 -19.66 -8.23
CA ALA A 76 -24.68 -21.04 -8.62
C ALA A 76 -25.79 -21.97 -8.14
N PRO A 77 -26.21 -22.93 -8.97
CA PRO A 77 -27.12 -24.00 -8.52
C PRO A 77 -26.39 -24.90 -7.50
N SER A 78 -27.10 -25.34 -6.48
CA SER A 78 -26.66 -25.96 -5.24
C SER A 78 -25.97 -27.33 -5.31
N THR A 79 -25.35 -27.71 -6.43
CA THR A 79 -24.85 -29.10 -6.63
C THR A 79 -23.48 -29.19 -7.36
N TYR A 80 -22.83 -28.09 -7.71
CA TYR A 80 -21.54 -28.09 -8.41
C TYR A 80 -20.46 -27.40 -7.59
N PRO A 81 -19.18 -27.79 -7.71
CA PRO A 81 -18.09 -27.04 -7.07
C PRO A 81 -18.11 -25.58 -7.55
N VAL A 82 -18.17 -24.66 -6.61
CA VAL A 82 -18.09 -23.22 -6.91
C VAL A 82 -16.63 -22.92 -7.27
N GLN A 83 -16.43 -22.24 -8.39
CA GLN A 83 -15.10 -21.80 -8.82
C GLN A 83 -14.99 -20.30 -8.64
N ALA A 84 -13.89 -19.86 -8.04
CA ALA A 84 -13.52 -18.47 -8.00
C ALA A 84 -12.26 -18.22 -8.84
N ALA A 85 -12.08 -16.97 -9.21
CA ALA A 85 -10.95 -16.55 -10.02
C ALA A 85 -10.40 -15.20 -9.57
N GLY A 86 -9.09 -15.07 -9.65
CA GLY A 86 -8.37 -13.84 -9.36
C GLY A 86 -7.03 -13.81 -10.07
N SER A 87 -6.22 -12.86 -9.71
CA SER A 87 -4.85 -12.72 -10.19
C SER A 87 -3.85 -12.96 -9.08
N GLY A 88 -2.60 -13.19 -9.44
CA GLY A 88 -1.47 -13.23 -8.53
C GLY A 88 -0.25 -12.60 -9.15
N VAL A 89 0.75 -12.28 -8.35
CA VAL A 89 2.01 -11.69 -8.78
C VAL A 89 3.16 -12.60 -8.37
N ILE A 90 3.96 -13.03 -9.34
CA ILE A 90 5.19 -13.77 -9.08
C ILE A 90 6.21 -12.77 -8.49
N ILE A 91 6.69 -13.04 -7.29
CA ILE A 91 7.64 -12.19 -6.54
C ILE A 91 9.04 -12.77 -6.43
N SER A 92 9.24 -14.02 -6.88
CA SER A 92 10.55 -14.67 -6.90
C SER A 92 10.68 -15.64 -8.08
N SER A 93 11.91 -15.86 -8.54
CA SER A 93 12.19 -16.71 -9.69
C SER A 93 11.97 -18.21 -9.43
N ASP A 94 11.83 -18.62 -8.19
CA ASP A 94 11.60 -19.99 -7.75
C ASP A 94 10.13 -20.32 -7.47
N GLY A 95 9.19 -19.34 -7.73
CA GLY A 95 7.76 -19.61 -7.78
C GLY A 95 6.94 -19.17 -6.59
N TYR A 96 7.40 -18.22 -5.78
CA TYR A 96 6.54 -17.55 -4.82
C TYR A 96 5.61 -16.55 -5.53
N ILE A 97 4.33 -16.61 -5.19
CA ILE A 97 3.26 -15.81 -5.77
C ILE A 97 2.47 -15.19 -4.63
N VAL A 98 2.28 -13.87 -4.66
CA VAL A 98 1.39 -13.16 -3.75
C VAL A 98 0.05 -12.90 -4.43
N THR A 99 -1.02 -13.03 -3.68
CA THR A 99 -2.40 -12.71 -4.08
C THR A 99 -3.20 -12.18 -2.90
N ASN A 100 -4.47 -11.86 -3.10
CA ASN A 100 -5.37 -11.56 -1.99
C ASN A 100 -5.82 -12.85 -1.27
N ASN A 101 -6.01 -12.75 0.05
CA ASN A 101 -6.53 -13.85 0.85
C ASN A 101 -7.92 -14.29 0.37
N HIS A 102 -8.81 -13.33 0.07
CA HIS A 102 -10.16 -13.63 -0.40
C HIS A 102 -10.20 -14.42 -1.72
N VAL A 103 -9.11 -14.44 -2.51
CA VAL A 103 -9.03 -15.26 -3.75
C VAL A 103 -8.84 -16.74 -3.43
N VAL A 104 -8.18 -17.07 -2.32
CA VAL A 104 -7.77 -18.44 -1.98
C VAL A 104 -8.34 -18.98 -0.67
N GLN A 105 -9.02 -18.14 0.09
CA GLN A 105 -9.62 -18.54 1.37
C GLN A 105 -10.59 -19.70 1.15
N ASP A 106 -10.53 -20.70 2.03
CA ASP A 106 -11.34 -21.93 2.01
C ASP A 106 -11.26 -22.74 0.70
N ALA A 107 -10.27 -22.47 -0.17
CA ALA A 107 -10.05 -23.24 -1.39
C ALA A 107 -9.49 -24.62 -1.06
N GLU A 108 -10.10 -25.67 -1.63
CA GLU A 108 -9.57 -27.04 -1.57
C GLU A 108 -8.46 -27.26 -2.59
N LYS A 109 -8.55 -26.56 -3.71
CA LYS A 109 -7.57 -26.63 -4.78
C LYS A 109 -7.32 -25.24 -5.36
N VAL A 110 -6.03 -24.94 -5.55
CA VAL A 110 -5.56 -23.72 -6.21
C VAL A 110 -4.82 -24.11 -7.48
N THR A 111 -5.25 -23.61 -8.61
CA THR A 111 -4.59 -23.79 -9.91
C THR A 111 -4.06 -22.44 -10.39
N ILE A 112 -2.77 -22.39 -10.71
CA ILE A 112 -2.08 -21.21 -11.21
C ILE A 112 -1.82 -21.39 -12.70
N THR A 113 -2.32 -20.45 -13.53
CA THR A 113 -2.00 -20.42 -14.96
C THR A 113 -1.08 -19.23 -15.23
N LEU A 114 0.10 -19.52 -15.76
CA LEU A 114 1.08 -18.50 -16.16
C LEU A 114 0.63 -17.77 -17.44
N ASN A 115 1.26 -16.64 -17.74
CA ASN A 115 0.97 -15.88 -18.97
C ASN A 115 1.26 -16.70 -20.26
N ASP A 116 2.19 -17.67 -20.21
CA ASP A 116 2.51 -18.58 -21.31
C ASP A 116 1.62 -19.84 -21.36
N LYS A 117 0.53 -19.87 -20.58
CA LYS A 117 -0.49 -20.93 -20.52
C LYS A 117 -0.07 -22.22 -19.80
N ARG A 118 1.12 -22.29 -19.21
CA ARG A 118 1.49 -23.41 -18.32
C ARG A 118 0.66 -23.35 -17.04
N GLU A 119 0.20 -24.51 -16.60
CA GLU A 119 -0.62 -24.65 -15.38
C GLU A 119 0.16 -25.40 -14.29
N TYR A 120 -0.01 -24.96 -13.06
CA TYR A 120 0.61 -25.54 -11.87
C TYR A 120 -0.41 -25.62 -10.75
N GLU A 121 -0.25 -26.62 -9.89
CA GLU A 121 -0.93 -26.67 -8.60
C GLU A 121 -0.20 -25.72 -7.64
N GLY A 122 -0.97 -24.82 -6.99
CA GLY A 122 -0.46 -23.86 -6.03
C GLY A 122 -0.60 -24.40 -4.60
N GLU A 123 0.50 -24.39 -3.84
CA GLU A 123 0.52 -24.66 -2.42
C GLU A 123 0.38 -23.36 -1.65
N ILE A 124 -0.63 -23.25 -0.76
CA ILE A 124 -0.80 -22.07 0.11
C ILE A 124 0.21 -22.19 1.27
N ILE A 125 1.24 -21.33 1.25
CA ILE A 125 2.27 -21.27 2.30
C ILE A 125 1.70 -20.63 3.57
N GLY A 126 0.89 -19.59 3.40
CA GLY A 126 0.23 -18.93 4.49
C GLY A 126 -0.71 -17.82 4.01
N THR A 127 -1.59 -17.41 4.92
CA THR A 127 -2.57 -16.34 4.67
C THR A 127 -2.58 -15.35 5.82
N ASP A 128 -2.89 -14.10 5.51
CA ASP A 128 -3.19 -13.05 6.47
C ASP A 128 -4.54 -12.41 6.14
N PRO A 129 -5.63 -12.88 6.75
CA PRO A 129 -6.97 -12.34 6.52
C PRO A 129 -7.09 -10.87 6.90
N ALA A 130 -6.30 -10.40 7.88
CA ALA A 130 -6.35 -9.01 8.33
C ALA A 130 -5.85 -8.05 7.26
N SER A 131 -4.81 -8.41 6.51
CA SER A 131 -4.26 -7.60 5.41
C SER A 131 -4.79 -8.01 4.04
N ASP A 132 -5.68 -9.01 3.98
CA ASP A 132 -6.19 -9.60 2.73
C ASP A 132 -5.06 -10.06 1.79
N LEU A 133 -4.02 -10.74 2.33
CA LEU A 133 -2.90 -11.28 1.57
C LEU A 133 -2.74 -12.79 1.77
N ALA A 134 -2.27 -13.46 0.72
CA ALA A 134 -1.89 -14.86 0.74
C ALA A 134 -0.58 -15.07 -0.05
N LEU A 135 0.25 -15.98 0.44
CA LEU A 135 1.46 -16.43 -0.22
C LEU A 135 1.28 -17.86 -0.72
N ILE A 136 1.51 -18.06 -2.02
CA ILE A 136 1.39 -19.34 -2.72
C ILE A 136 2.77 -19.72 -3.25
N LYS A 137 3.04 -21.01 -3.32
CA LYS A 137 4.24 -21.58 -3.94
C LYS A 137 3.84 -22.53 -5.07
N ILE A 138 4.51 -22.40 -6.22
CA ILE A 138 4.46 -23.39 -7.30
C ILE A 138 5.84 -24.02 -7.49
N ASN A 139 5.88 -25.26 -7.94
CA ASN A 139 7.13 -25.97 -8.18
C ASN A 139 7.64 -25.69 -9.60
N GLU A 140 8.22 -24.51 -9.78
CA GLU A 140 8.84 -24.07 -11.03
C GLU A 140 10.03 -23.14 -10.72
N SER A 141 10.92 -22.96 -11.65
CA SER A 141 12.12 -22.13 -11.51
C SER A 141 12.37 -21.26 -12.73
N ARG A 142 13.17 -20.24 -12.57
CA ARG A 142 13.53 -19.27 -13.63
C ARG A 142 12.30 -18.53 -14.16
N LEU A 143 11.33 -18.27 -13.28
CA LEU A 143 10.16 -17.50 -13.60
C LEU A 143 10.48 -16.01 -13.72
N PRO A 144 9.78 -15.28 -14.61
CA PRO A 144 9.75 -13.82 -14.55
C PRO A 144 9.07 -13.38 -13.26
N TYR A 145 9.61 -12.38 -12.58
CA TYR A 145 9.05 -11.88 -11.32
C TYR A 145 9.19 -10.36 -11.23
N LEU A 146 8.32 -9.73 -10.43
CA LEU A 146 8.40 -8.30 -10.16
C LEU A 146 9.29 -8.00 -8.96
N LYS A 147 10.11 -6.96 -9.10
CA LYS A 147 10.87 -6.40 -7.99
C LYS A 147 10.01 -5.43 -7.21
N PHE A 148 10.06 -5.46 -5.90
CA PHE A 148 9.38 -4.50 -5.05
C PHE A 148 9.98 -3.10 -5.21
N ALA A 149 9.12 -2.09 -5.39
CA ALA A 149 9.46 -0.69 -5.20
C ALA A 149 9.28 -0.32 -3.73
N ASN A 150 9.84 0.79 -3.31
CA ASN A 150 9.53 1.35 -1.99
C ASN A 150 8.23 2.17 -2.07
N SER A 151 7.11 1.60 -1.58
CA SER A 151 5.80 2.27 -1.59
C SER A 151 5.74 3.55 -0.73
N ASP A 152 6.63 3.70 0.26
CA ASP A 152 6.67 4.92 1.06
C ASP A 152 7.20 6.12 0.27
N SER A 153 8.06 5.87 -0.72
CA SER A 153 8.62 6.90 -1.60
C SER A 153 7.71 7.33 -2.75
N VAL A 154 6.65 6.57 -3.01
CA VAL A 154 5.68 6.87 -4.07
C VAL A 154 4.95 8.18 -3.77
N ARG A 155 4.78 9.03 -4.79
CA ARG A 155 4.16 10.35 -4.65
C ARG A 155 2.79 10.38 -5.33
N ILE A 156 1.88 11.19 -4.78
CA ILE A 156 0.60 11.50 -5.43
C ILE A 156 0.88 12.13 -6.81
N GLY A 157 0.16 11.64 -7.83
CA GLY A 157 0.35 12.05 -9.22
C GLY A 157 1.37 11.20 -10.00
N GLU A 158 2.07 10.26 -9.38
CA GLU A 158 2.94 9.31 -10.11
C GLU A 158 2.11 8.32 -10.93
N TRP A 159 2.56 8.08 -12.17
CA TRP A 159 1.93 7.10 -13.06
C TRP A 159 2.10 5.68 -12.55
N VAL A 160 1.02 4.92 -12.64
CA VAL A 160 0.98 3.50 -12.30
C VAL A 160 0.15 2.72 -13.31
N LEU A 161 0.46 1.42 -13.42
CA LEU A 161 -0.32 0.45 -14.17
C LEU A 161 -0.92 -0.57 -13.21
N ALA A 162 -2.23 -0.79 -13.31
CA ALA A 162 -2.88 -1.92 -12.66
C ALA A 162 -2.98 -3.08 -13.66
N ILE A 163 -2.44 -4.23 -13.29
CA ILE A 163 -2.30 -5.42 -14.14
C ILE A 163 -2.98 -6.59 -13.44
N GLY A 164 -3.83 -7.28 -14.17
CA GLY A 164 -4.47 -8.52 -13.73
C GLY A 164 -4.65 -9.49 -14.90
N ASN A 165 -5.04 -10.73 -14.59
CA ASN A 165 -5.34 -11.76 -15.57
C ASN A 165 -6.72 -12.38 -15.29
N PRO A 166 -7.82 -11.66 -15.56
CA PRO A 166 -9.16 -12.00 -15.07
C PRO A 166 -9.75 -13.30 -15.64
N MET A 167 -9.27 -13.79 -16.76
CA MET A 167 -9.87 -14.93 -17.46
C MET A 167 -8.85 -16.00 -17.87
N GLY A 168 -7.60 -15.91 -17.44
CA GLY A 168 -6.54 -16.83 -17.88
C GLY A 168 -6.22 -16.75 -19.40
N LEU A 169 -6.76 -15.75 -20.09
CA LEU A 169 -6.57 -15.60 -21.55
C LEU A 169 -5.40 -14.70 -21.87
N ASN A 170 -5.45 -13.46 -21.40
CA ASN A 170 -4.38 -12.47 -21.55
C ASN A 170 -4.47 -11.50 -20.37
N SER A 171 -3.31 -11.00 -19.92
CA SER A 171 -3.27 -9.97 -18.90
C SER A 171 -3.94 -8.68 -19.39
N THR A 172 -4.74 -8.08 -18.54
CA THR A 172 -5.35 -6.76 -18.74
C THR A 172 -4.52 -5.72 -18.04
N VAL A 173 -4.22 -4.63 -18.74
CA VAL A 173 -3.44 -3.49 -18.21
C VAL A 173 -4.28 -2.24 -18.29
N THR A 174 -4.40 -1.53 -17.17
CA THR A 174 -5.01 -0.20 -17.10
C THR A 174 -4.02 0.80 -16.51
N ALA A 175 -4.09 2.06 -16.93
CA ALA A 175 -3.19 3.11 -16.48
C ALA A 175 -3.95 4.16 -15.65
N GLY A 176 -3.27 4.71 -14.68
CA GLY A 176 -3.73 5.81 -13.84
C GLY A 176 -2.59 6.42 -13.05
N ILE A 177 -2.92 7.15 -11.99
CA ILE A 177 -1.96 7.76 -11.09
C ILE A 177 -2.20 7.32 -9.65
N ILE A 178 -1.23 7.52 -8.78
CA ILE A 178 -1.48 7.48 -7.34
C ILE A 178 -2.32 8.70 -6.97
N SER A 179 -3.56 8.46 -6.55
CA SER A 179 -4.53 9.50 -6.20
C SER A 179 -4.45 9.92 -4.73
N ALA A 180 -4.12 8.96 -3.83
CA ALA A 180 -3.90 9.21 -2.41
C ALA A 180 -3.05 8.10 -1.78
N LYS A 181 -2.52 8.39 -0.58
CA LYS A 181 -1.81 7.43 0.27
C LYS A 181 -2.50 7.32 1.63
N ALA A 182 -2.22 6.25 2.36
CA ALA A 182 -2.72 6.01 3.70
C ALA A 182 -4.25 6.12 3.81
N ARG A 183 -4.98 5.53 2.84
CA ARG A 183 -6.43 5.46 2.89
C ARG A 183 -6.90 4.29 3.72
N GLN A 184 -7.89 4.53 4.56
CA GLN A 184 -8.65 3.48 5.26
C GLN A 184 -10.04 3.39 4.63
N LEU A 185 -10.54 2.17 4.48
CA LEU A 185 -11.89 1.92 3.97
C LEU A 185 -12.86 1.71 5.14
N SER A 186 -14.05 2.30 5.05
CA SER A 186 -15.13 1.99 5.98
C SER A 186 -15.79 0.68 5.57
N THR A 187 -15.83 -0.30 6.47
CA THR A 187 -16.41 -1.63 6.24
C THR A 187 -17.93 -1.68 6.36
N GLY A 188 -18.61 -0.53 6.34
CA GLY A 188 -20.09 -0.45 6.41
C GLY A 188 -20.72 -0.75 7.79
N ARG A 189 -19.95 -1.23 8.77
CA ARG A 189 -20.38 -1.49 10.15
C ARG A 189 -19.92 -0.42 11.15
N ASN A 190 -19.72 0.83 10.71
CA ASN A 190 -19.11 1.91 11.51
C ASN A 190 -17.71 1.61 12.07
N THR A 191 -17.03 0.60 11.57
CA THR A 191 -15.63 0.31 11.87
C THR A 191 -14.79 0.62 10.65
N MET A 192 -13.77 1.45 10.81
CA MET A 192 -12.75 1.63 9.78
C MET A 192 -11.87 0.38 9.76
N SER A 193 -11.51 -0.11 8.56
CA SER A 193 -10.55 -1.20 8.47
C SER A 193 -9.21 -0.74 9.04
N ASP A 194 -8.48 -1.65 9.68
CA ASP A 194 -7.11 -1.38 10.14
C ASP A 194 -6.12 -1.35 8.97
N GLU A 195 -6.62 -1.61 7.76
CA GLU A 195 -5.83 -1.65 6.54
C GLU A 195 -5.52 -0.25 5.99
N VAL A 196 -4.34 -0.14 5.40
CA VAL A 196 -3.82 1.08 4.80
C VAL A 196 -3.56 0.83 3.33
N TYR A 197 -4.17 1.66 2.47
CA TYR A 197 -4.14 1.46 1.03
C TYR A 197 -3.48 2.63 0.29
N LEU A 198 -2.89 2.31 -0.87
CA LEU A 198 -2.69 3.26 -1.96
C LEU A 198 -3.99 3.37 -2.74
N GLN A 199 -4.43 4.59 -3.02
CA GLN A 199 -5.56 4.85 -3.90
C GLN A 199 -5.05 5.21 -5.29
N THR A 200 -5.68 4.66 -6.33
CA THR A 200 -5.40 4.98 -7.74
C THR A 200 -6.69 5.12 -8.53
N ASP A 201 -6.64 5.86 -9.63
CA ASP A 201 -7.70 5.93 -10.64
C ASP A 201 -7.45 4.98 -11.82
N ALA A 202 -6.40 4.15 -11.78
CA ALA A 202 -6.27 3.02 -12.68
C ALA A 202 -7.45 2.06 -12.47
N ALA A 203 -8.15 1.70 -13.55
CA ALA A 203 -9.35 0.89 -13.44
C ALA A 203 -9.04 -0.53 -12.95
N VAL A 204 -9.53 -0.88 -11.77
CA VAL A 204 -9.53 -2.24 -11.22
C VAL A 204 -10.95 -2.77 -11.28
N ASN A 205 -11.12 -3.96 -11.82
CA ASN A 205 -12.38 -4.67 -11.91
C ASN A 205 -12.20 -6.10 -11.41
N SER A 206 -13.30 -6.86 -11.33
CA SER A 206 -13.25 -8.29 -11.00
C SER A 206 -12.22 -9.03 -11.81
N GLY A 207 -11.41 -9.84 -11.12
CA GLY A 207 -10.31 -10.59 -11.68
C GLY A 207 -8.96 -9.87 -11.66
N ASN A 208 -8.91 -8.54 -11.45
CA ASN A 208 -7.65 -7.84 -11.19
C ASN A 208 -7.21 -7.95 -9.71
N SER A 209 -8.13 -8.36 -8.80
CA SER A 209 -7.80 -8.60 -7.38
C SER A 209 -6.66 -9.61 -7.26
N GLY A 210 -5.67 -9.31 -6.43
CA GLY A 210 -4.42 -10.07 -6.30
C GLY A 210 -3.38 -9.75 -7.37
N GLY A 211 -3.72 -8.97 -8.40
CA GLY A 211 -2.81 -8.52 -9.45
C GLY A 211 -1.91 -7.37 -9.02
N ALA A 212 -1.02 -6.96 -9.92
CA ALA A 212 0.01 -5.97 -9.64
C ALA A 212 -0.48 -4.53 -9.85
N LEU A 213 -0.05 -3.63 -8.96
CA LEU A 213 0.07 -2.21 -9.24
C LEU A 213 1.56 -1.91 -9.40
N VAL A 214 2.00 -1.45 -10.59
CA VAL A 214 3.41 -1.19 -10.89
C VAL A 214 3.64 0.27 -11.24
N ASN A 215 4.85 0.78 -10.97
CA ASN A 215 5.27 2.12 -11.39
C ASN A 215 5.71 2.14 -12.87
N ALA A 216 6.06 3.31 -13.38
CA ALA A 216 6.54 3.49 -14.75
C ALA A 216 7.88 2.76 -15.07
N SER A 217 8.54 2.18 -14.07
CA SER A 217 9.74 1.34 -14.23
C SER A 217 9.43 -0.15 -14.15
N GLY A 218 8.15 -0.56 -14.12
CA GLY A 218 7.73 -1.96 -13.99
C GLY A 218 7.98 -2.59 -12.61
N GLN A 219 8.20 -1.77 -11.56
CA GLN A 219 8.40 -2.26 -10.20
C GLN A 219 7.07 -2.30 -9.45
N LEU A 220 6.87 -3.32 -8.61
CA LEU A 220 5.66 -3.53 -7.82
C LEU A 220 5.53 -2.48 -6.72
N VAL A 221 4.52 -1.62 -6.79
CA VAL A 221 4.20 -0.63 -5.75
C VAL A 221 3.03 -1.06 -4.86
N GLY A 222 2.27 -2.07 -5.26
CA GLY A 222 1.19 -2.64 -4.45
C GLY A 222 0.50 -3.82 -5.10
N ILE A 223 -0.39 -4.47 -4.33
CA ILE A 223 -1.29 -5.54 -4.80
C ILE A 223 -2.70 -4.97 -4.88
N ASN A 224 -3.30 -5.03 -6.07
CA ASN A 224 -4.68 -4.59 -6.29
C ASN A 224 -5.65 -5.43 -5.44
N THR A 225 -6.56 -4.80 -4.68
CA THR A 225 -7.44 -5.57 -3.78
C THR A 225 -8.91 -5.18 -3.87
N ALA A 226 -9.25 -3.90 -3.87
CA ALA A 226 -10.62 -3.46 -3.72
C ALA A 226 -10.96 -2.27 -4.61
N ILE A 227 -12.26 -2.06 -4.81
CA ILE A 227 -12.85 -0.85 -5.37
C ILE A 227 -13.85 -0.27 -4.36
N ALA A 228 -13.88 1.05 -4.18
CA ALA A 228 -14.96 1.70 -3.45
C ALA A 228 -16.16 1.86 -4.39
N SER A 229 -17.09 0.93 -4.33
CA SER A 229 -18.24 0.92 -5.23
C SER A 229 -19.46 0.34 -4.52
N GLY A 230 -20.59 1.03 -4.59
CA GLY A 230 -21.87 0.54 -4.08
C GLY A 230 -22.54 -0.52 -4.98
N ASN A 231 -22.03 -0.72 -6.20
CA ASN A 231 -22.60 -1.63 -7.21
C ASN A 231 -21.56 -2.61 -7.77
N GLY A 232 -20.36 -2.70 -7.19
CA GLY A 232 -19.30 -3.61 -7.65
C GLY A 232 -18.56 -3.19 -8.92
N TYR A 233 -18.90 -2.07 -9.56
CA TYR A 233 -18.21 -1.56 -10.74
C TYR A 233 -17.25 -0.43 -10.39
N TYR A 234 -16.20 -0.28 -11.18
CA TYR A 234 -15.25 0.81 -11.08
C TYR A 234 -15.93 2.20 -11.15
N THR A 235 -15.69 3.03 -10.16
CA THR A 235 -16.24 4.38 -10.01
C THR A 235 -15.18 5.48 -9.91
N GLY A 236 -13.94 5.19 -10.30
CA GLY A 236 -12.81 6.12 -10.17
C GLY A 236 -11.97 5.92 -8.91
N TYR A 237 -12.28 4.93 -8.08
CA TYR A 237 -11.59 4.66 -6.83
C TYR A 237 -11.19 3.19 -6.77
N SER A 238 -9.91 2.93 -6.97
CA SER A 238 -9.29 1.62 -6.79
C SER A 238 -8.26 1.68 -5.67
N PHE A 239 -8.04 0.54 -5.01
CA PHE A 239 -7.15 0.44 -3.86
C PHE A 239 -6.17 -0.72 -4.04
N ALA A 240 -4.95 -0.49 -3.55
CA ALA A 240 -3.90 -1.50 -3.55
C ALA A 240 -3.19 -1.52 -2.19
N ILE A 241 -2.82 -2.70 -1.73
CA ILE A 241 -2.02 -2.90 -0.52
C ILE A 241 -0.58 -2.47 -0.84
N PRO A 242 0.05 -1.55 -0.07
CA PRO A 242 1.38 -1.04 -0.36
C PRO A 242 2.46 -2.11 -0.39
N SER A 243 3.38 -2.03 -1.33
CA SER A 243 4.42 -3.05 -1.55
C SER A 243 5.33 -3.31 -0.34
N ASN A 244 5.62 -2.31 0.50
CA ASN A 244 6.42 -2.51 1.71
C ASN A 244 5.68 -3.41 2.72
N ILE A 245 4.35 -3.26 2.84
CA ILE A 245 3.50 -4.13 3.67
C ILE A 245 3.46 -5.53 3.06
N VAL A 246 3.24 -5.64 1.73
CA VAL A 246 3.23 -6.92 1.02
C VAL A 246 4.54 -7.68 1.23
N GLN A 247 5.68 -7.01 1.04
CA GLN A 247 7.01 -7.62 1.19
C GLN A 247 7.23 -8.17 2.61
N LYS A 248 6.84 -7.40 3.62
CA LYS A 248 6.95 -7.81 5.03
C LYS A 248 6.07 -9.02 5.33
N ILE A 249 4.81 -8.99 4.91
CA ILE A 249 3.87 -10.09 5.16
C ILE A 249 4.30 -11.35 4.42
N CYS A 250 4.72 -11.26 3.14
CA CYS A 250 5.23 -12.42 2.41
C CYS A 250 6.46 -13.04 3.11
N HIS A 251 7.38 -12.21 3.61
CA HIS A 251 8.52 -12.68 4.38
C HIS A 251 8.10 -13.40 5.66
N ASP A 252 7.14 -12.87 6.39
CA ASP A 252 6.64 -13.51 7.61
C ASP A 252 5.95 -14.84 7.33
N LEU A 253 5.08 -14.88 6.31
CA LEU A 253 4.38 -16.11 5.93
C LEU A 253 5.34 -17.19 5.47
N GLU A 254 6.39 -16.82 4.73
CA GLU A 254 7.44 -17.75 4.28
C GLU A 254 8.22 -18.35 5.45
N HIS A 255 8.60 -17.52 6.43
CA HIS A 255 9.55 -17.94 7.49
C HIS A 255 8.85 -18.44 8.76
N TYR A 256 7.68 -17.88 9.10
CA TYR A 256 6.98 -18.18 10.36
C TYR A 256 5.60 -18.80 10.15
N GLY A 257 5.10 -18.83 8.91
CA GLY A 257 3.75 -19.30 8.59
C GLY A 257 2.63 -18.37 9.06
N VAL A 258 2.95 -17.33 9.82
CA VAL A 258 2.02 -16.31 10.34
C VAL A 258 2.65 -14.93 10.34
N THR A 259 1.83 -13.89 10.19
CA THR A 259 2.27 -12.49 10.21
C THR A 259 2.70 -12.06 11.60
N GLN A 260 3.82 -11.36 11.70
CA GLN A 260 4.35 -10.80 12.93
C GLN A 260 3.83 -9.37 13.11
N GLN A 261 3.14 -9.09 14.20
CA GLN A 261 2.59 -7.76 14.48
C GLN A 261 3.39 -7.07 15.58
N ALA A 262 3.84 -5.85 15.30
CA ALA A 262 4.61 -5.02 16.21
C ALA A 262 3.78 -3.84 16.73
N TYR A 263 3.89 -3.55 18.01
CA TYR A 263 3.13 -2.52 18.69
C TYR A 263 4.04 -1.53 19.39
N LEU A 264 3.62 -0.26 19.37
CA LEU A 264 4.22 0.80 20.18
C LEU A 264 3.68 0.78 21.62
N GLY A 265 2.45 0.33 21.81
CA GLY A 265 1.80 0.27 23.13
C GLY A 265 1.26 1.63 23.58
N VAL A 266 0.56 2.33 22.69
CA VAL A 266 -0.12 3.61 22.95
C VAL A 266 -1.53 3.59 22.37
N SER A 267 -2.49 4.23 23.06
CA SER A 267 -3.74 4.67 22.47
C SER A 267 -3.55 6.06 21.89
N ILE A 268 -3.93 6.25 20.65
CA ILE A 268 -3.64 7.47 19.88
C ILE A 268 -4.90 8.09 19.29
N MET A 269 -4.88 9.40 19.10
CA MET A 269 -5.99 10.18 18.54
C MET A 269 -5.49 11.19 17.52
N GLU A 270 -6.21 11.32 16.40
CA GLU A 270 -5.94 12.35 15.40
C GLU A 270 -6.24 13.74 15.94
N LEU A 271 -5.34 14.68 15.64
CA LEU A 271 -5.54 16.08 15.97
C LEU A 271 -6.40 16.78 14.91
N ASN A 272 -7.31 17.61 15.39
CA ASN A 272 -8.08 18.55 14.58
C ASN A 272 -8.16 19.91 15.32
N ALA A 273 -8.68 20.94 14.65
CA ALA A 273 -8.71 22.28 15.22
C ALA A 273 -9.51 22.39 16.55
N THR A 274 -10.50 21.50 16.75
CA THR A 274 -11.32 21.50 17.97
C THR A 274 -10.57 20.87 19.14
N ASN A 275 -10.09 19.63 18.98
CA ASN A 275 -9.42 18.93 20.07
C ASN A 275 -8.02 19.51 20.37
N ALA A 276 -7.29 20.03 19.36
CA ALA A 276 -6.03 20.72 19.59
C ALA A 276 -6.22 21.96 20.48
N LYS A 277 -7.32 22.71 20.29
CA LYS A 277 -7.65 23.86 21.14
C LYS A 277 -8.01 23.44 22.55
N GLU A 278 -8.79 22.38 22.74
CA GLU A 278 -9.13 21.82 24.05
C GLU A 278 -7.91 21.33 24.81
N LEU A 279 -6.95 20.74 24.09
CA LEU A 279 -5.67 20.24 24.61
C LEU A 279 -4.60 21.33 24.74
N ASN A 280 -4.92 22.61 24.42
CA ASN A 280 -4.00 23.75 24.43
C ASN A 280 -2.76 23.54 23.54
N LEU A 281 -2.90 22.82 22.44
CA LEU A 281 -1.85 22.62 21.45
C LEU A 281 -1.84 23.77 20.44
N SER A 282 -0.66 24.15 19.99
CA SER A 282 -0.48 25.25 19.02
C SER A 282 -0.58 24.78 17.55
N ASP A 283 -0.56 23.48 17.33
CA ASP A 283 -0.52 22.84 16.01
C ASP A 283 -1.43 21.62 15.99
N VAL A 284 -1.88 21.25 14.80
CA VAL A 284 -2.68 20.04 14.52
C VAL A 284 -1.84 18.95 13.83
N ASN A 285 -0.54 19.19 13.61
CA ASN A 285 0.36 18.22 13.02
C ASN A 285 0.81 17.19 14.05
N GLY A 286 0.72 15.92 13.68
CA GLY A 286 1.11 14.79 14.53
C GLY A 286 -0.09 14.04 15.12
N ILE A 287 0.21 13.05 15.92
CA ILE A 287 -0.75 12.15 16.56
C ILE A 287 -0.63 12.27 18.07
N TYR A 288 -1.73 12.59 18.73
CA TYR A 288 -1.80 12.74 20.19
C TYR A 288 -1.82 11.36 20.87
N VAL A 289 -0.98 11.21 21.89
CA VAL A 289 -0.96 10.03 22.76
C VAL A 289 -1.98 10.25 23.87
N ALA A 290 -3.11 9.52 23.81
CA ALA A 290 -4.19 9.60 24.78
C ALA A 290 -3.93 8.70 26.01
N GLU A 291 -3.22 7.58 25.81
CA GLU A 291 -2.89 6.64 26.87
C GLU A 291 -1.64 5.86 26.51
N VAL A 292 -0.86 5.46 27.51
CA VAL A 292 0.32 4.61 27.37
C VAL A 292 0.09 3.31 28.12
N SER A 293 0.18 2.17 27.43
CA SER A 293 0.03 0.85 28.02
C SER A 293 1.21 0.50 28.93
N ASP A 294 0.97 0.11 30.17
CA ASP A 294 1.98 -0.10 31.23
C ASP A 294 3.14 -1.01 30.83
N ASN A 295 2.88 -2.09 30.05
CA ASN A 295 3.88 -3.04 29.59
C ASN A 295 4.28 -2.81 28.12
N GLY A 296 3.86 -1.69 27.52
CA GLY A 296 4.12 -1.37 26.11
C GLY A 296 5.53 -0.84 25.88
N ALA A 297 5.97 -0.91 24.63
CA ALA A 297 7.26 -0.36 24.20
C ALA A 297 7.39 1.14 24.52
N ALA A 298 6.29 1.90 24.39
CA ALA A 298 6.25 3.32 24.71
C ALA A 298 6.52 3.60 26.20
N ALA A 299 5.89 2.85 27.12
CA ALA A 299 6.09 3.00 28.56
C ALA A 299 7.55 2.79 28.95
N GLN A 300 8.19 1.73 28.42
CA GLN A 300 9.59 1.41 28.65
C GLN A 300 10.55 2.52 28.17
N ASN A 301 10.09 3.37 27.24
CA ASN A 301 10.87 4.48 26.68
C ASN A 301 10.40 5.86 27.19
N GLY A 302 9.56 5.88 28.22
CA GLY A 302 9.15 7.09 28.93
C GLY A 302 8.24 8.00 28.10
N PHE A 303 7.36 7.42 27.28
CA PHE A 303 6.22 8.14 26.68
C PHE A 303 5.22 8.48 27.77
N GLN A 304 4.44 9.52 27.54
CA GLN A 304 3.42 10.02 28.48
C GLN A 304 2.15 10.40 27.72
N GLU A 305 1.03 10.34 28.39
CA GLU A 305 -0.18 11.00 27.93
C GLU A 305 0.11 12.49 27.67
N GLY A 306 -0.39 13.01 26.56
CA GLY A 306 -0.12 14.38 26.12
C GLY A 306 1.05 14.54 25.16
N ASP A 307 1.84 13.51 24.91
CA ASP A 307 2.83 13.53 23.84
C ASP A 307 2.16 13.65 22.47
N VAL A 308 2.79 14.35 21.54
CA VAL A 308 2.35 14.41 20.14
C VAL A 308 3.43 13.80 19.26
N ILE A 309 3.19 12.60 18.73
CA ILE A 309 4.10 11.91 17.81
C ILE A 309 4.02 12.59 16.45
N THR A 310 5.15 13.07 15.94
CA THR A 310 5.24 13.75 14.63
C THR A 310 5.92 12.91 13.58
N HIS A 311 6.85 12.03 13.94
CA HIS A 311 7.55 11.14 13.01
C HIS A 311 7.80 9.77 13.65
N ILE A 312 7.72 8.74 12.81
CA ILE A 312 8.24 7.39 13.11
C ILE A 312 9.26 7.07 12.02
N ASP A 313 10.51 6.80 12.40
CA ASP A 313 11.70 6.78 11.54
C ASP A 313 11.80 8.11 10.76
N ASN A 314 11.78 8.06 9.43
CA ASN A 314 11.82 9.25 8.58
C ASN A 314 10.43 9.64 8.03
N THR A 315 9.38 8.97 8.48
CA THR A 315 8.02 9.16 7.98
C THR A 315 7.26 10.11 8.90
N PRO A 316 6.78 11.26 8.42
CA PRO A 316 5.86 12.11 9.17
C PRO A 316 4.54 11.38 9.36
N VAL A 317 3.91 11.53 10.53
CA VAL A 317 2.63 10.90 10.86
C VAL A 317 1.64 11.94 11.38
N ASN A 318 0.49 12.07 10.69
CA ASN A 318 -0.58 13.02 11.00
C ASN A 318 -1.97 12.35 11.06
N SER A 319 -2.02 11.04 10.76
CA SER A 319 -3.24 10.23 10.79
C SER A 319 -2.97 8.87 11.42
N LEU A 320 -4.03 8.24 11.95
CA LEU A 320 -3.97 6.85 12.45
C LEU A 320 -3.50 5.90 11.35
N ALA A 321 -3.93 6.13 10.12
CA ALA A 321 -3.53 5.35 8.95
C ALA A 321 -2.02 5.41 8.70
N GLU A 322 -1.41 6.59 8.81
CA GLU A 322 0.04 6.75 8.60
C GLU A 322 0.84 6.01 9.69
N VAL A 323 0.44 6.12 10.97
CA VAL A 323 1.07 5.36 12.06
C VAL A 323 0.96 3.85 11.81
N ARG A 324 -0.25 3.37 11.49
CA ARG A 324 -0.49 1.95 11.19
C ARG A 324 0.32 1.47 9.99
N GLY A 325 0.38 2.28 8.92
CA GLY A 325 1.16 1.97 7.72
C GLY A 325 2.64 1.73 8.04
N VAL A 326 3.24 2.57 8.88
CA VAL A 326 4.63 2.38 9.32
C VAL A 326 4.76 1.13 10.19
N LEU A 327 3.91 0.95 11.20
CA LEU A 327 4.01 -0.18 12.14
C LEU A 327 3.76 -1.54 11.45
N LYS A 328 2.90 -1.60 10.45
CA LYS A 328 2.65 -2.82 9.65
C LYS A 328 3.88 -3.32 8.87
N THR A 329 4.86 -2.46 8.64
CA THR A 329 6.13 -2.87 8.02
C THR A 329 7.16 -3.37 9.02
N LYS A 330 6.83 -3.40 10.32
CA LYS A 330 7.75 -3.75 11.41
C LYS A 330 7.40 -5.10 12.05
N SER A 331 8.40 -5.69 12.68
CA SER A 331 8.28 -6.91 13.48
C SER A 331 8.62 -6.64 14.94
N PRO A 332 8.16 -7.47 15.88
CA PRO A 332 8.62 -7.43 17.27
C PRO A 332 10.15 -7.55 17.32
N GLY A 333 10.78 -6.68 18.12
CA GLY A 333 12.23 -6.54 18.21
C GLY A 333 12.84 -5.48 17.29
N ASP A 334 12.10 -4.97 16.30
CA ASP A 334 12.59 -3.87 15.47
C ASP A 334 12.70 -2.58 16.27
N LYS A 335 13.74 -1.81 15.95
CA LYS A 335 13.98 -0.52 16.56
C LYS A 335 13.49 0.59 15.64
N VAL A 336 12.68 1.47 16.18
CA VAL A 336 12.18 2.66 15.48
C VAL A 336 12.59 3.92 16.21
N LYS A 337 12.88 4.96 15.44
CA LYS A 337 13.14 6.31 15.96
C LYS A 337 11.83 7.08 15.95
N VAL A 338 11.30 7.42 17.12
CA VAL A 338 10.09 8.24 17.27
C VAL A 338 10.46 9.66 17.65
N VAL A 339 9.98 10.63 16.88
CA VAL A 339 10.06 12.06 17.22
C VAL A 339 8.70 12.48 17.74
N LEU A 340 8.69 13.08 18.92
CA LEU A 340 7.48 13.58 19.57
C LEU A 340 7.69 14.99 20.12
N VAL A 341 6.61 15.71 20.33
CA VAL A 341 6.58 17.02 20.99
C VAL A 341 5.95 16.83 22.37
N ARG A 342 6.63 17.31 23.41
CA ARG A 342 6.17 17.38 24.79
C ARG A 342 6.50 18.76 25.36
N ASN A 343 5.51 19.45 25.91
CA ASN A 343 5.69 20.81 26.47
C ASN A 343 6.37 21.79 25.49
N LYS A 344 6.05 21.69 24.19
CA LYS A 344 6.65 22.48 23.10
C LYS A 344 8.12 22.17 22.78
N GLU A 345 8.68 21.11 23.32
CA GLU A 345 10.03 20.64 23.05
C GLU A 345 10.00 19.37 22.19
N ASN A 346 10.89 19.31 21.20
CA ASN A 346 11.06 18.11 20.39
C ASN A 346 11.91 17.08 21.14
N LEU A 347 11.39 15.90 21.32
CA LEU A 347 12.09 14.76 21.91
C LEU A 347 12.25 13.66 20.89
N THR A 348 13.37 12.96 20.95
CA THR A 348 13.61 11.78 20.12
C THR A 348 13.79 10.56 21.00
N LYS A 349 13.06 9.49 20.69
CA LYS A 349 13.10 8.21 21.39
C LYS A 349 13.47 7.10 20.41
N ASN A 350 14.40 6.22 20.82
CA ASN A 350 14.66 4.97 20.11
C ASN A 350 13.90 3.86 20.83
N VAL A 351 12.89 3.32 20.16
CA VAL A 351 11.95 2.37 20.76
C VAL A 351 12.13 1.01 20.12
N THR A 352 12.28 -0.03 20.93
CA THR A 352 12.19 -1.41 20.45
C THR A 352 10.73 -1.83 20.52
N LEU A 353 10.15 -2.16 19.36
CA LEU A 353 8.74 -2.58 19.26
C LEU A 353 8.54 -3.96 19.87
N LEU A 354 7.36 -4.17 20.44
CA LEU A 354 6.99 -5.41 21.13
C LEU A 354 5.78 -6.07 20.45
N ASN A 355 5.59 -7.37 20.67
CA ASN A 355 4.36 -8.06 20.31
C ASN A 355 3.22 -7.71 21.30
N SER A 356 2.03 -8.28 21.10
CA SER A 356 0.86 -8.06 21.97
C SER A 356 1.06 -8.56 23.42
N GLN A 357 2.05 -9.41 23.66
CA GLN A 357 2.40 -9.95 24.99
C GLN A 357 3.47 -9.10 25.70
N GLY A 358 3.95 -8.03 25.07
CA GLY A 358 4.99 -7.16 25.63
C GLY A 358 6.42 -7.72 25.50
N THR A 359 6.65 -8.63 24.57
CA THR A 359 7.97 -9.26 24.31
C THR A 359 8.44 -8.98 22.87
N THR A 360 9.72 -9.31 22.60
CA THR A 360 10.28 -9.23 21.24
C THR A 360 10.22 -10.57 20.51
N GLU A 361 9.58 -11.58 21.09
CA GLU A 361 9.48 -12.91 20.52
C GLU A 361 8.56 -12.91 19.29
N LYS A 362 8.93 -13.71 18.30
CA LYS A 362 8.13 -13.95 17.11
C LYS A 362 7.30 -15.21 17.29
N VAL A 363 6.11 -15.20 16.71
CA VAL A 363 5.18 -16.36 16.77
C VAL A 363 5.42 -17.23 15.56
N GLU A 364 5.46 -18.54 15.74
CA GLU A 364 5.48 -19.56 14.68
C GLU A 364 4.14 -20.29 14.65
N LYS A 365 3.74 -20.77 13.45
CA LYS A 365 2.50 -21.52 13.25
C LYS A 365 2.59 -22.91 13.84
#